data_c57e4f6934afb0cf9ad63e46f0d5ace5
#
_entry.id   c57e4f6934afb0cf9ad63e46f0d5ace5
#
_cell.length_a   1.000
_cell.length_b   1.000
_cell.length_c   1.000
_cell.angle_alpha   90.00
_cell.angle_beta   90.00
_cell.angle_gamma   90.00
#
_symmetry.space_group_name_H-M   'P 1'
#
loop_
_entity.id
_entity.type
_entity.pdbx_description
1 polymer ?
#
loop_
_entity_poly.entity_id
_entity_poly.type
_entity_poly.pdbx_seq_one_letter_code
_entity_poly.pdbx_strand_id
1 'polypeptide(L)'
;MIPALSLRSGALITAFLLSTSAGAQLLQTPAQTLAQSTLKGLTADGSVLRRGATTVTLDISGGYVVGVLTETDSLDDLARGVGAGWGLDETNLPKLKGNLSNPQLLTAARAGFVDTTDDSGTDLIALKVTGEGSGTRYAAYVAVNIWPDSAFPVTKAVTGSAAAPVTLRVFSDFQCPYCKQMWDKAMPAWRRDSATYRVMHYEFPLSFHRNAQGAAEASECAAAQGKFWPFADQLFANFSVWTPLDPKDAPAKYAAYAKAAGLDTAAFKTCVGQRTFKASVDAQVQAGLKVNVQGTPTVYLNGLKLSNYSDAREVARARAITTAQPSAASVIEARLKAFR
;
A
#
# COMPACT_ATOMS: atom_id res chain seq x y z
N MET A 1 20.07 2.94 -19.09
CA MET A 1 20.33 2.09 -17.90
C MET A 1 21.12 2.93 -16.92
N ILE A 2 20.44 3.60 -15.98
CA ILE A 2 21.07 4.38 -14.91
C ILE A 2 20.67 3.65 -13.61
N PRO A 3 21.62 3.25 -12.77
CA PRO A 3 21.30 2.51 -11.56
C PRO A 3 20.61 3.43 -10.57
N ALA A 4 19.42 3.02 -10.10
CA ALA A 4 18.78 3.62 -8.95
C ALA A 4 19.68 3.38 -7.73
N LEU A 5 20.34 4.44 -7.24
CA LEU A 5 20.97 4.44 -5.93
C LEU A 5 19.86 4.34 -4.87
N SER A 6 19.52 3.12 -4.49
CA SER A 6 18.76 2.88 -3.27
C SER A 6 19.72 3.05 -2.09
N LEU A 7 19.85 4.25 -1.57
CA LEU A 7 20.40 4.48 -0.24
C LEU A 7 19.44 3.90 0.80
N ARG A 8 19.52 2.58 1.00
CA ARG A 8 18.97 1.91 2.18
C ARG A 8 19.85 2.24 3.38
N SER A 9 19.70 3.43 3.93
CA SER A 9 20.17 3.75 5.27
C SER A 9 19.03 3.47 6.25
N GLY A 10 18.74 2.17 6.44
CA GLY A 10 17.67 1.70 7.33
C GLY A 10 17.91 1.94 8.83
N ALA A 11 18.82 2.83 9.21
CA ALA A 11 19.12 3.14 10.60
C ALA A 11 18.85 4.62 10.99
N LEU A 12 18.51 5.49 10.04
CA LEU A 12 18.42 6.94 10.28
C LEU A 12 17.00 7.51 10.35
N ILE A 13 15.99 6.76 9.92
CA ILE A 13 14.62 7.28 9.75
C ILE A 13 13.63 6.63 10.70
N THR A 14 14.01 5.62 11.46
CA THR A 14 13.19 5.00 12.52
C THR A 14 12.74 6.00 13.62
N ALA A 15 13.22 7.22 13.61
CA ALA A 15 12.82 8.29 14.53
C ALA A 15 11.65 9.15 14.02
N PHE A 16 11.16 8.93 12.79
CA PHE A 16 10.03 9.69 12.23
C PHE A 16 8.67 9.21 12.73
N LEU A 17 8.66 8.10 13.48
CA LEU A 17 7.44 7.47 13.96
C LEU A 17 6.80 8.28 15.07
N LEU A 18 5.94 9.20 14.69
CA LEU A 18 4.81 9.57 15.51
C LEU A 18 3.79 8.44 15.33
N SER A 19 3.81 7.44 16.22
CA SER A 19 2.73 6.47 16.33
C SER A 19 1.47 7.22 16.82
N THR A 20 0.81 7.89 15.91
CA THR A 20 -0.51 8.43 16.16
C THR A 20 -1.49 7.49 15.48
N SER A 21 -2.40 6.93 16.25
CA SER A 21 -3.60 6.23 15.80
C SER A 21 -4.60 7.16 15.08
N ALA A 22 -4.16 8.32 14.66
CA ALA A 22 -4.89 9.21 13.76
C ALA A 22 -4.67 8.67 12.34
N GLY A 23 -5.71 8.09 11.75
CA GLY A 23 -5.69 7.72 10.34
C GLY A 23 -5.24 8.90 9.49
N ALA A 24 -4.48 8.62 8.44
CA ALA A 24 -3.93 9.62 7.52
C ALA A 24 -4.97 10.72 7.23
N GLN A 25 -4.61 11.96 7.48
CA GLN A 25 -5.49 13.11 7.17
C GLN A 25 -5.55 13.39 5.67
N LEU A 26 -4.60 12.86 4.91
CA LEU A 26 -4.79 12.68 3.48
C LEU A 26 -6.04 11.83 3.22
N LEU A 27 -6.64 11.97 2.07
CA LEU A 27 -7.91 11.35 1.70
C LEU A 27 -9.15 11.99 2.35
N GLN A 28 -9.00 13.20 2.92
CA GLN A 28 -10.12 14.04 3.32
C GLN A 28 -10.58 14.98 2.20
N THR A 29 -11.77 15.54 2.34
CA THR A 29 -12.19 16.61 1.43
C THR A 29 -11.35 17.87 1.65
N PRO A 30 -11.20 18.75 0.64
CA PRO A 30 -10.48 19.99 0.80
C PRO A 30 -10.98 20.86 1.98
N ALA A 31 -12.31 20.91 2.18
CA ALA A 31 -12.91 21.66 3.29
C ALA A 31 -12.46 21.14 4.67
N GLN A 32 -12.39 19.81 4.83
CA GLN A 32 -11.90 19.20 6.07
C GLN A 32 -10.42 19.48 6.29
N THR A 33 -9.60 19.41 5.23
CA THR A 33 -8.16 19.73 5.33
C THR A 33 -7.93 21.20 5.69
N LEU A 34 -8.66 22.13 5.06
CA LEU A 34 -8.57 23.55 5.33
C LEU A 34 -8.97 23.93 6.76
N ALA A 35 -9.81 23.13 7.41
CA ALA A 35 -10.26 23.36 8.79
C ALA A 35 -9.22 22.92 9.84
N GLN A 36 -8.09 22.34 9.46
CA GLN A 36 -7.08 21.88 10.41
C GLN A 36 -6.39 23.03 11.15
N SER A 37 -6.10 22.83 12.44
CA SER A 37 -5.45 23.84 13.28
C SER A 37 -4.05 24.20 12.78
N THR A 38 -3.32 23.26 12.21
CA THR A 38 -1.97 23.46 11.65
C THR A 38 -1.94 24.44 10.47
N LEU A 39 -3.05 24.60 9.75
CA LEU A 39 -3.18 25.56 8.64
C LEU A 39 -3.76 26.91 9.08
N LYS A 40 -4.07 27.09 10.37
CA LYS A 40 -4.59 28.36 10.90
C LYS A 40 -3.63 29.51 10.65
N GLY A 41 -4.19 30.65 10.21
CA GLY A 41 -3.43 31.85 9.91
C GLY A 41 -2.85 31.92 8.50
N LEU A 42 -3.07 30.93 7.65
CA LEU A 42 -2.87 31.03 6.21
C LEU A 42 -4.17 31.51 5.55
N THR A 43 -4.04 32.34 4.52
CA THR A 43 -5.16 32.78 3.69
C THR A 43 -5.33 31.81 2.53
N ALA A 44 -6.52 31.23 2.39
CA ALA A 44 -6.84 30.28 1.33
C ALA A 44 -7.35 31.00 0.07
N ASP A 45 -6.82 30.55 -1.08
CA ASP A 45 -7.30 30.91 -2.42
C ASP A 45 -7.41 29.59 -3.21
N GLY A 46 -8.62 29.05 -3.28
CA GLY A 46 -8.85 27.72 -3.82
C GLY A 46 -8.10 26.63 -3.03
N SER A 47 -7.22 25.89 -3.73
CA SER A 47 -6.38 24.85 -3.14
C SER A 47 -5.01 25.35 -2.67
N VAL A 48 -4.76 26.65 -2.70
CA VAL A 48 -3.49 27.26 -2.33
C VAL A 48 -3.69 28.17 -1.12
N LEU A 49 -2.88 27.97 -0.09
CA LEU A 49 -2.88 28.78 1.12
C LEU A 49 -1.55 29.54 1.22
N ARG A 50 -1.61 30.80 1.69
CA ARG A 50 -0.42 31.67 1.75
C ARG A 50 -0.31 32.41 3.09
N ARG A 51 0.95 32.59 3.51
CA ARG A 51 1.34 33.48 4.61
C ARG A 51 2.80 33.92 4.42
N GLY A 52 3.04 35.18 4.09
CA GLY A 52 4.39 35.68 3.81
C GLY A 52 5.06 34.89 2.69
N ALA A 53 6.22 34.28 2.95
CA ALA A 53 6.96 33.45 2.02
C ALA A 53 6.46 32.00 1.97
N THR A 54 5.48 31.64 2.80
CA THR A 54 4.95 30.27 2.90
C THR A 54 3.79 30.08 1.94
N THR A 55 3.86 29.02 1.16
CA THR A 55 2.77 28.54 0.32
C THR A 55 2.49 27.06 0.66
N VAL A 56 1.23 26.73 0.89
CA VAL A 56 0.76 25.35 1.04
C VAL A 56 -0.23 25.07 -0.09
N THR A 57 0.06 24.08 -0.91
CA THR A 57 -0.80 23.66 -2.03
C THR A 57 -1.38 22.30 -1.74
N LEU A 58 -2.71 22.19 -1.86
CA LEU A 58 -3.43 20.93 -1.75
C LEU A 58 -3.59 20.31 -3.15
N ASP A 59 -3.04 19.13 -3.37
CA ASP A 59 -3.28 18.34 -4.56
C ASP A 59 -4.55 17.51 -4.38
N ILE A 60 -5.48 17.64 -5.32
CA ILE A 60 -6.83 17.07 -5.23
C ILE A 60 -7.03 16.08 -6.37
N SER A 61 -7.53 14.90 -6.06
CA SER A 61 -7.97 13.90 -7.04
C SER A 61 -9.26 13.25 -6.57
N GLY A 62 -10.22 13.07 -7.47
CA GLY A 62 -11.52 12.47 -7.14
C GLY A 62 -12.30 13.18 -6.02
N GLY A 63 -12.05 14.48 -5.78
CA GLY A 63 -12.68 15.27 -4.72
C GLY A 63 -12.00 15.16 -3.35
N TYR A 64 -10.84 14.51 -3.26
CA TYR A 64 -10.10 14.29 -2.02
C TYR A 64 -8.66 14.84 -2.11
N VAL A 65 -8.12 15.31 -0.99
CA VAL A 65 -6.72 15.74 -0.91
C VAL A 65 -5.83 14.50 -0.90
N VAL A 66 -4.96 14.41 -1.91
CA VAL A 66 -4.04 13.29 -2.12
C VAL A 66 -2.60 13.67 -1.86
N GLY A 67 -2.32 14.97 -1.73
CA GLY A 67 -1.00 15.50 -1.39
C GLY A 67 -1.07 16.91 -0.86
N VAL A 68 -0.08 17.27 -0.04
CA VAL A 68 0.13 18.60 0.53
C VAL A 68 1.56 19.00 0.22
N LEU A 69 1.74 20.01 -0.66
CA LEU A 69 3.03 20.63 -0.94
C LEU A 69 3.17 21.88 -0.10
N THR A 70 4.26 21.99 0.66
CA THR A 70 4.62 23.17 1.44
C THR A 70 5.94 23.73 0.95
N GLU A 71 5.95 25.01 0.59
CA GLU A 71 7.15 25.75 0.19
C GLU A 71 7.30 26.95 1.11
N THR A 72 8.47 27.12 1.75
CA THR A 72 8.67 28.13 2.81
C THR A 72 10.15 28.40 3.06
N ASP A 73 10.45 29.49 3.80
CA ASP A 73 11.76 29.78 4.39
C ASP A 73 11.80 29.47 5.90
N SER A 74 10.71 28.95 6.46
CA SER A 74 10.54 28.71 7.89
C SER A 74 10.35 27.22 8.19
N LEU A 75 11.18 26.66 9.07
CA LEU A 75 11.00 25.28 9.57
C LEU A 75 9.71 25.10 10.39
N ASP A 76 9.21 26.16 11.03
CA ASP A 76 7.92 26.13 11.73
C ASP A 76 6.77 25.96 10.74
N ASP A 77 6.79 26.71 9.65
CA ASP A 77 5.77 26.61 8.62
C ASP A 77 5.88 25.31 7.82
N LEU A 78 7.11 24.83 7.61
CA LEU A 78 7.33 23.50 7.02
C LEU A 78 6.68 22.41 7.89
N ALA A 79 6.91 22.45 9.20
CA ALA A 79 6.29 21.51 10.14
C ALA A 79 4.76 21.61 10.13
N ARG A 80 4.20 22.82 10.02
CA ARG A 80 2.74 23.02 9.91
C ARG A 80 2.17 22.35 8.66
N GLY A 81 2.78 22.56 7.50
CA GLY A 81 2.31 21.99 6.25
C GLY A 81 2.46 20.46 6.20
N VAL A 82 3.60 19.93 6.65
CA VAL A 82 3.79 18.46 6.79
C VAL A 82 2.80 17.90 7.80
N GLY A 83 2.60 18.59 8.93
CA GLY A 83 1.62 18.21 9.95
C GLY A 83 0.19 18.18 9.40
N ALA A 84 -0.16 19.13 8.51
CA ALA A 84 -1.46 19.13 7.84
C ALA A 84 -1.64 17.89 6.95
N GLY A 85 -0.60 17.48 6.21
CA GLY A 85 -0.63 16.26 5.41
C GLY A 85 -0.82 14.99 6.25
N TRP A 86 -0.25 14.94 7.45
CA TRP A 86 -0.36 13.79 8.36
C TRP A 86 -1.45 13.93 9.42
N GLY A 87 -2.24 15.01 9.40
CA GLY A 87 -3.31 15.23 10.36
C GLY A 87 -2.86 15.42 11.79
N LEU A 88 -1.70 15.96 11.97
CA LEU A 88 -1.17 16.28 13.28
C LEU A 88 -1.81 17.56 13.80
N ASP A 89 -2.02 17.61 15.10
CA ASP A 89 -2.41 18.84 15.79
C ASP A 89 -1.18 19.71 16.17
N GLU A 90 -1.43 20.90 16.70
CA GLU A 90 -0.36 21.83 17.07
C GLU A 90 0.56 21.28 18.17
N THR A 91 0.10 20.34 19.00
CA THR A 91 0.91 19.77 20.10
C THR A 91 2.06 18.90 19.58
N ASN A 92 1.92 18.36 18.37
CA ASN A 92 2.93 17.53 17.70
C ASN A 92 3.97 18.35 16.91
N LEU A 93 3.69 19.61 16.61
CA LEU A 93 4.56 20.44 15.75
C LEU A 93 5.98 20.64 16.30
N PRO A 94 6.24 20.85 17.61
CA PRO A 94 7.60 20.98 18.11
C PRO A 94 8.44 19.74 17.85
N LYS A 95 7.89 18.54 18.06
CA LYS A 95 8.57 17.27 17.79
C LYS A 95 8.82 17.09 16.30
N LEU A 96 7.81 17.38 15.45
CA LEU A 96 7.95 17.30 14.00
C LEU A 96 9.01 18.28 13.49
N LYS A 97 9.01 19.52 13.96
CA LYS A 97 10.06 20.52 13.64
C LYS A 97 11.45 20.00 14.02
N GLY A 98 11.61 19.41 15.23
CA GLY A 98 12.86 18.80 15.67
C GLY A 98 13.35 17.73 14.69
N ASN A 99 12.47 16.87 14.23
CA ASN A 99 12.78 15.85 13.24
C ASN A 99 13.18 16.45 11.86
N LEU A 100 12.40 17.42 11.37
CA LEU A 100 12.67 18.11 10.10
C LEU A 100 13.96 18.95 10.13
N SER A 101 14.42 19.37 11.31
CA SER A 101 15.69 20.10 11.50
C SER A 101 16.90 19.19 11.62
N ASN A 102 16.76 17.86 11.55
CA ASN A 102 17.86 16.92 11.63
C ASN A 102 18.90 17.20 10.53
N PRO A 103 20.20 17.42 10.86
CA PRO A 103 21.21 17.79 9.89
C PRO A 103 21.43 16.77 8.78
N GLN A 104 21.28 15.45 9.09
CA GLN A 104 21.45 14.40 8.11
C GLN A 104 20.29 14.39 7.10
N LEU A 105 19.05 14.60 7.59
CA LEU A 105 17.88 14.76 6.73
C LEU A 105 18.01 15.98 5.82
N LEU A 106 18.41 17.14 6.38
CA LEU A 106 18.59 18.35 5.60
C LEU A 106 19.72 18.21 4.55
N THR A 107 20.78 17.46 4.87
CA THR A 107 21.84 17.14 3.91
C THR A 107 21.31 16.26 2.78
N ALA A 108 20.55 15.22 3.08
CA ALA A 108 19.91 14.38 2.08
C ALA A 108 18.91 15.19 1.22
N ALA A 109 18.17 16.09 1.84
CA ALA A 109 17.19 16.95 1.16
C ALA A 109 17.81 17.96 0.20
N ARG A 110 19.09 18.31 0.35
CA ARG A 110 19.81 19.15 -0.64
C ARG A 110 20.09 18.41 -1.95
N ALA A 111 20.17 17.08 -1.91
CA ALA A 111 20.31 16.23 -3.10
C ALA A 111 18.94 15.76 -3.66
N GLY A 112 17.84 16.10 -2.97
CA GLY A 112 16.51 15.56 -3.19
C GLY A 112 16.28 14.30 -2.36
N PHE A 113 15.25 14.30 -1.52
CA PHE A 113 14.88 13.20 -0.62
C PHE A 113 13.45 12.78 -0.89
N VAL A 114 13.23 11.48 -1.11
CA VAL A 114 11.90 10.89 -1.23
C VAL A 114 11.88 9.59 -0.44
N ASP A 115 10.96 9.47 0.48
CA ASP A 115 10.78 8.28 1.30
C ASP A 115 9.30 7.88 1.42
N THR A 116 9.06 6.60 1.62
CA THR A 116 7.73 5.99 1.75
C THR A 116 7.61 5.26 3.08
N THR A 117 8.27 5.74 4.12
CA THR A 117 8.52 5.01 5.38
C THR A 117 7.55 5.31 6.51
N ASP A 118 6.32 5.67 6.24
CA ASP A 118 5.37 5.51 7.32
C ASP A 118 5.14 4.02 7.61
N ASP A 119 4.94 3.65 8.86
CA ASP A 119 4.74 2.23 9.27
C ASP A 119 3.54 1.58 8.59
N SER A 120 2.56 2.38 8.16
CA SER A 120 1.38 1.90 7.45
C SER A 120 1.64 1.65 5.96
N GLY A 121 2.69 2.29 5.36
CA GLY A 121 2.96 2.30 3.92
C GLY A 121 1.90 3.02 3.11
N THR A 122 1.11 3.88 3.75
CA THR A 122 0.01 4.62 3.10
C THR A 122 0.45 5.99 2.60
N ASP A 123 1.49 6.57 3.22
CA ASP A 123 1.96 7.91 2.90
C ASP A 123 3.43 7.92 2.45
N LEU A 124 3.79 8.95 1.72
CA LEU A 124 5.17 9.26 1.35
C LEU A 124 5.50 10.70 1.75
N ILE A 125 6.78 10.97 1.97
CA ILE A 125 7.32 12.32 2.12
C ILE A 125 8.44 12.55 1.12
N ALA A 126 8.43 13.72 0.48
CA ALA A 126 9.56 14.24 -0.27
C ALA A 126 9.99 15.57 0.34
N LEU A 127 11.30 15.77 0.47
CA LEU A 127 11.88 16.99 1.04
C LEU A 127 13.00 17.50 0.16
N LYS A 128 13.02 18.80 -0.10
CA LYS A 128 14.09 19.49 -0.82
C LYS A 128 14.49 20.75 -0.08
N VAL A 129 15.80 20.99 0.00
CA VAL A 129 16.38 22.21 0.58
C VAL A 129 17.23 22.88 -0.45
N THR A 130 17.03 24.17 -0.66
CA THR A 130 17.83 24.98 -1.59
C THR A 130 18.32 26.25 -0.91
N GLY A 131 19.33 26.90 -1.48
CA GLY A 131 19.94 28.10 -0.92
C GLY A 131 20.78 27.83 0.34
N GLU A 132 21.35 28.90 0.87
CA GLU A 132 22.21 28.90 2.08
C GLU A 132 21.91 30.11 2.97
N GLY A 133 22.24 30.00 4.26
CA GLY A 133 22.05 31.05 5.24
C GLY A 133 20.62 31.58 5.26
N SER A 134 20.43 32.89 5.22
CA SER A 134 19.12 33.55 5.17
C SER A 134 18.35 33.31 3.86
N GLY A 135 19.00 32.81 2.83
CA GLY A 135 18.38 32.44 1.55
C GLY A 135 17.89 30.98 1.51
N THR A 136 17.97 30.24 2.61
CA THR A 136 17.50 28.86 2.65
C THR A 136 15.99 28.79 2.39
N ARG A 137 15.61 27.85 1.52
CA ARG A 137 14.21 27.51 1.18
C ARG A 137 13.99 26.03 1.38
N TYR A 138 12.82 25.70 1.88
CA TYR A 138 12.37 24.33 2.12
C TYR A 138 11.15 24.04 1.25
N ALA A 139 11.12 22.86 0.65
CA ALA A 139 9.94 22.31 0.03
C ALA A 139 9.69 20.91 0.59
N ALA A 140 8.49 20.65 1.10
CA ALA A 140 8.07 19.33 1.54
C ALA A 140 6.78 18.94 0.85
N TYR A 141 6.71 17.70 0.39
CA TYR A 141 5.52 17.13 -0.19
C TYR A 141 5.15 15.86 0.57
N VAL A 142 3.99 15.87 1.20
CA VAL A 142 3.38 14.70 1.84
C VAL A 142 2.24 14.24 0.95
N ALA A 143 2.23 12.99 0.54
CA ALA A 143 1.20 12.46 -0.35
C ALA A 143 0.85 11.02 0.00
N VAL A 144 -0.33 10.57 -0.46
CA VAL A 144 -0.68 9.16 -0.36
C VAL A 144 0.28 8.32 -1.20
N ASN A 145 0.65 7.16 -0.68
CA ASN A 145 1.51 6.25 -1.41
C ASN A 145 0.68 5.36 -2.34
N ILE A 146 0.89 5.49 -3.65
CA ILE A 146 0.26 4.65 -4.66
C ILE A 146 1.33 3.86 -5.38
N TRP A 147 1.38 2.57 -5.09
CA TRP A 147 2.35 1.68 -5.68
C TRP A 147 2.07 1.44 -7.17
N PRO A 148 3.05 1.63 -8.06
CA PRO A 148 2.88 1.33 -9.48
C PRO A 148 2.69 -0.17 -9.71
N ASP A 149 2.07 -0.53 -10.83
CA ASP A 149 1.84 -1.93 -11.21
C ASP A 149 3.13 -2.76 -11.22
N SER A 150 4.24 -2.16 -11.60
CA SER A 150 5.57 -2.78 -11.64
C SER A 150 6.13 -3.15 -10.26
N ALA A 151 5.56 -2.62 -9.16
CA ALA A 151 5.95 -2.98 -7.80
C ALA A 151 5.41 -4.36 -7.37
N PHE A 152 4.41 -4.86 -8.07
CA PHE A 152 3.75 -6.14 -7.75
C PHE A 152 4.27 -7.26 -8.66
N PRO A 153 4.43 -8.48 -8.13
CA PRO A 153 4.89 -9.62 -8.94
C PRO A 153 3.81 -10.05 -9.94
N VAL A 154 4.24 -10.78 -10.95
CA VAL A 154 3.29 -11.43 -11.86
C VAL A 154 2.66 -12.62 -11.15
N THR A 155 1.33 -12.78 -11.27
CA THR A 155 0.59 -13.94 -10.77
C THR A 155 -0.30 -14.53 -11.85
N LYS A 156 -0.54 -15.86 -11.79
CA LYS A 156 -1.56 -16.56 -12.59
C LYS A 156 -2.92 -16.60 -11.89
N ALA A 157 -2.97 -16.23 -10.62
CA ALA A 157 -4.20 -16.18 -9.80
C ALA A 157 -5.00 -14.90 -10.09
N VAL A 158 -5.50 -14.77 -11.31
CA VAL A 158 -6.21 -13.56 -11.79
C VAL A 158 -7.62 -13.94 -12.21
N THR A 159 -8.59 -13.07 -11.89
CA THR A 159 -9.97 -13.13 -12.38
C THR A 159 -10.48 -11.73 -12.69
N GLY A 160 -11.54 -11.63 -13.49
CA GLY A 160 -12.09 -10.37 -13.96
C GLY A 160 -11.45 -9.86 -15.27
N SER A 161 -12.05 -8.84 -15.85
CA SER A 161 -11.63 -8.28 -17.12
C SER A 161 -10.27 -7.58 -17.02
N ALA A 162 -9.42 -7.72 -18.02
CA ALA A 162 -8.19 -6.92 -18.15
C ALA A 162 -8.47 -5.41 -18.32
N ALA A 163 -9.67 -5.08 -18.84
CA ALA A 163 -10.13 -3.70 -19.01
C ALA A 163 -10.91 -3.16 -17.80
N ALA A 164 -11.03 -3.94 -16.71
CA ALA A 164 -11.71 -3.47 -15.49
C ALA A 164 -11.03 -2.22 -14.94
N PRO A 165 -11.79 -1.17 -14.58
CA PRO A 165 -11.21 0.08 -14.08
C PRO A 165 -10.56 -0.04 -12.70
N VAL A 166 -10.87 -1.10 -11.96
CA VAL A 166 -10.35 -1.35 -10.61
C VAL A 166 -9.59 -2.66 -10.57
N THR A 167 -8.29 -2.60 -10.30
CA THR A 167 -7.48 -3.77 -9.98
C THR A 167 -7.34 -3.91 -8.47
N LEU A 168 -7.86 -5.02 -7.93
CA LEU A 168 -7.66 -5.40 -6.54
C LEU A 168 -6.49 -6.39 -6.45
N ARG A 169 -5.45 -6.03 -5.69
CA ARG A 169 -4.31 -6.89 -5.40
C ARG A 169 -4.40 -7.35 -3.96
N VAL A 170 -4.53 -8.64 -3.77
CA VAL A 170 -4.82 -9.26 -2.48
C VAL A 170 -3.66 -10.15 -2.06
N PHE A 171 -2.91 -9.74 -1.05
CA PHE A 171 -1.96 -10.61 -0.36
C PHE A 171 -2.68 -11.39 0.73
N SER A 172 -2.59 -12.70 0.67
CA SER A 172 -3.42 -13.59 1.47
C SER A 172 -2.65 -14.82 1.95
N ASP A 173 -3.12 -15.40 3.05
CA ASP A 173 -2.65 -16.64 3.65
C ASP A 173 -3.85 -17.58 3.80
N PHE A 174 -3.78 -18.77 3.23
CA PHE A 174 -4.88 -19.74 3.29
C PHE A 174 -5.20 -20.24 4.69
N GLN A 175 -4.25 -20.13 5.64
CA GLN A 175 -4.47 -20.53 7.04
C GLN A 175 -4.90 -19.35 7.93
N CYS A 176 -4.94 -18.12 7.41
CA CYS A 176 -5.35 -16.94 8.16
C CYS A 176 -6.88 -16.85 8.28
N PRO A 177 -7.44 -16.76 9.50
CA PRO A 177 -8.88 -16.68 9.70
C PRO A 177 -9.48 -15.38 9.13
N TYR A 178 -8.74 -14.29 9.11
CA TYR A 178 -9.17 -13.02 8.50
C TYR A 178 -9.20 -13.12 6.96
N CYS A 179 -8.30 -13.89 6.36
CA CYS A 179 -8.36 -14.19 4.92
C CYS A 179 -9.57 -15.07 4.57
N LYS A 180 -9.89 -16.04 5.42
CA LYS A 180 -11.15 -16.81 5.31
C LYS A 180 -12.36 -15.89 5.37
N GLN A 181 -12.40 -14.96 6.33
CA GLN A 181 -13.48 -14.00 6.43
C GLN A 181 -13.61 -13.11 5.18
N MET A 182 -12.50 -12.61 4.64
CA MET A 182 -12.47 -11.86 3.39
C MET A 182 -13.00 -12.70 2.22
N TRP A 183 -12.55 -13.96 2.13
CA TRP A 183 -12.96 -14.88 1.07
C TRP A 183 -14.47 -15.13 1.09
N ASP A 184 -15.07 -15.25 2.27
CA ASP A 184 -16.51 -15.49 2.40
C ASP A 184 -17.36 -14.24 2.14
N LYS A 185 -16.86 -13.04 2.54
CA LYS A 185 -17.69 -11.82 2.56
C LYS A 185 -17.44 -10.88 1.39
N ALA A 186 -16.18 -10.63 1.04
CA ALA A 186 -15.82 -9.63 0.03
C ALA A 186 -15.54 -10.25 -1.35
N MET A 187 -14.79 -11.35 -1.37
CA MET A 187 -14.34 -11.99 -2.61
C MET A 187 -15.48 -12.38 -3.57
N PRO A 188 -16.64 -12.89 -3.11
CA PRO A 188 -17.74 -13.24 -4.02
C PRO A 188 -18.31 -12.04 -4.77
N ALA A 189 -18.38 -10.86 -4.13
CA ALA A 189 -18.85 -9.64 -4.77
C ALA A 189 -17.84 -9.14 -5.81
N TRP A 190 -16.56 -9.13 -5.48
CA TRP A 190 -15.50 -8.72 -6.41
C TRP A 190 -15.40 -9.62 -7.63
N ARG A 191 -15.49 -10.93 -7.43
CA ARG A 191 -15.44 -11.91 -8.54
C ARG A 191 -16.69 -11.89 -9.43
N ARG A 192 -17.85 -11.56 -8.87
CA ARG A 192 -19.11 -11.47 -9.61
C ARG A 192 -19.15 -10.25 -10.52
N ASP A 193 -18.66 -9.12 -10.05
CA ASP A 193 -18.59 -7.88 -10.83
C ASP A 193 -17.25 -7.78 -11.58
N SER A 194 -17.04 -8.73 -12.49
CA SER A 194 -15.81 -8.84 -13.28
C SER A 194 -15.61 -7.70 -14.30
N ALA A 195 -16.64 -6.91 -14.56
CA ALA A 195 -16.54 -5.71 -15.41
C ALA A 195 -15.91 -4.53 -14.64
N THR A 196 -16.19 -4.44 -13.34
CA THR A 196 -15.64 -3.39 -12.46
C THR A 196 -14.31 -3.81 -11.84
N TYR A 197 -14.16 -5.08 -11.42
CA TYR A 197 -13.02 -5.55 -10.66
C TYR A 197 -12.21 -6.60 -11.41
N ARG A 198 -10.91 -6.36 -11.50
CA ARG A 198 -9.89 -7.36 -11.77
C ARG A 198 -9.22 -7.73 -10.46
N VAL A 199 -9.34 -8.99 -10.03
CA VAL A 199 -8.76 -9.46 -8.78
C VAL A 199 -7.51 -10.26 -9.07
N MET A 200 -6.41 -9.91 -8.42
CA MET A 200 -5.12 -10.59 -8.48
C MET A 200 -4.75 -11.06 -7.07
N HIS A 201 -4.58 -12.35 -6.90
CA HIS A 201 -4.18 -12.94 -5.62
C HIS A 201 -2.67 -13.16 -5.59
N TYR A 202 -2.08 -12.91 -4.43
CA TYR A 202 -0.67 -13.13 -4.13
C TYR A 202 -0.53 -13.93 -2.84
N GLU A 203 0.40 -14.86 -2.85
CA GLU A 203 0.70 -15.69 -1.70
C GLU A 203 1.54 -14.90 -0.68
N PHE A 204 1.08 -14.91 0.57
CA PHE A 204 1.81 -14.32 1.69
C PHE A 204 1.62 -15.17 2.96
N PRO A 205 2.14 -16.42 2.95
CA PRO A 205 2.06 -17.32 4.10
C PRO A 205 2.80 -16.74 5.30
N LEU A 206 2.10 -16.59 6.42
CA LEU A 206 2.66 -16.09 7.68
C LEU A 206 3.46 -17.21 8.36
N SER A 207 4.65 -16.90 8.84
CA SER A 207 5.61 -17.89 9.36
C SER A 207 5.11 -18.69 10.58
N PHE A 208 4.15 -18.14 11.33
CA PHE A 208 3.54 -18.81 12.48
C PHE A 208 2.34 -19.70 12.11
N HIS A 209 1.91 -19.70 10.85
CA HIS A 209 0.89 -20.60 10.32
C HIS A 209 1.55 -21.80 9.66
N ARG A 210 1.64 -22.92 10.39
CA ARG A 210 2.45 -24.10 10.03
C ARG A 210 2.11 -24.77 8.69
N ASN A 211 0.87 -24.63 8.20
CA ASN A 211 0.40 -25.20 6.94
C ASN A 211 0.30 -24.18 5.80
N ALA A 212 0.49 -22.88 6.09
CA ALA A 212 0.28 -21.80 5.12
C ALA A 212 1.20 -21.90 3.90
N GLN A 213 2.50 -22.18 4.13
CA GLN A 213 3.47 -22.31 3.04
C GLN A 213 3.10 -23.49 2.10
N GLY A 214 2.71 -24.62 2.68
CA GLY A 214 2.29 -25.80 1.88
C GLY A 214 1.01 -25.54 1.09
N ALA A 215 0.04 -24.82 1.67
CA ALA A 215 -1.20 -24.46 0.98
C ALA A 215 -0.93 -23.44 -0.15
N ALA A 216 -0.04 -22.47 0.06
CA ALA A 216 0.38 -21.52 -0.96
C ALA A 216 1.09 -22.21 -2.14
N GLU A 217 2.03 -23.11 -1.87
CA GLU A 217 2.69 -23.90 -2.92
C GLU A 217 1.69 -24.80 -3.69
N ALA A 218 0.72 -25.39 -2.99
CA ALA A 218 -0.33 -26.19 -3.60
C ALA A 218 -1.26 -25.34 -4.49
N SER A 219 -1.61 -24.12 -4.08
CA SER A 219 -2.43 -23.22 -4.88
C SER A 219 -1.72 -22.75 -6.16
N GLU A 220 -0.41 -22.55 -6.12
CA GLU A 220 0.41 -22.26 -7.31
C GLU A 220 0.48 -23.47 -8.26
N CYS A 221 0.52 -24.71 -7.72
CA CYS A 221 0.37 -25.93 -8.53
C CYS A 221 -0.99 -25.98 -9.23
N ALA A 222 -2.05 -25.52 -8.56
CA ALA A 222 -3.38 -25.41 -9.17
C ALA A 222 -3.44 -24.27 -10.20
N ALA A 223 -2.79 -23.14 -9.93
CA ALA A 223 -2.66 -22.00 -10.85
C ALA A 223 -1.95 -22.40 -12.15
N ALA A 224 -0.93 -23.26 -12.07
CA ALA A 224 -0.23 -23.80 -13.24
C ALA A 224 -1.15 -24.62 -14.16
N GLN A 225 -2.21 -25.21 -13.62
CA GLN A 225 -3.26 -25.91 -14.36
C GLN A 225 -4.47 -25.03 -14.70
N GLY A 226 -4.41 -23.70 -14.46
CA GLY A 226 -5.53 -22.78 -14.70
C GLY A 226 -6.69 -22.96 -13.71
N LYS A 227 -6.46 -23.58 -12.57
CA LYS A 227 -7.49 -23.97 -11.58
C LYS A 227 -7.26 -23.33 -10.20
N PHE A 228 -6.57 -22.18 -10.12
CA PHE A 228 -6.34 -21.48 -8.86
C PHE A 228 -7.66 -21.25 -8.10
N TRP A 229 -8.62 -20.59 -8.71
CA TRP A 229 -9.85 -20.16 -8.03
C TRP A 229 -10.69 -21.31 -7.48
N PRO A 230 -11.02 -22.38 -8.27
CA PRO A 230 -11.76 -23.50 -7.72
C PRO A 230 -10.98 -24.27 -6.64
N PHE A 231 -9.64 -24.32 -6.70
CA PHE A 231 -8.83 -24.93 -5.65
C PHE A 231 -8.79 -24.07 -4.38
N ALA A 232 -8.62 -22.75 -4.50
CA ALA A 232 -8.67 -21.82 -3.40
C ALA A 232 -10.05 -21.81 -2.68
N ASP A 233 -11.15 -21.93 -3.46
CA ASP A 233 -12.49 -22.10 -2.91
C ASP A 233 -12.58 -23.36 -2.04
N GLN A 234 -11.97 -24.48 -2.46
CA GLN A 234 -11.93 -25.72 -1.66
C GLN A 234 -11.10 -25.55 -0.37
N LEU A 235 -9.95 -24.86 -0.43
CA LEU A 235 -9.13 -24.61 0.76
C LEU A 235 -9.91 -23.81 1.80
N PHE A 236 -10.55 -22.72 1.41
CA PHE A 236 -11.31 -21.89 2.33
C PHE A 236 -12.64 -22.53 2.76
N ALA A 237 -13.34 -23.25 1.89
CA ALA A 237 -14.56 -23.99 2.27
C ALA A 237 -14.29 -25.06 3.34
N ASN A 238 -13.12 -25.68 3.29
CA ASN A 238 -12.72 -26.72 4.23
C ASN A 238 -11.71 -26.24 5.28
N PHE A 239 -11.68 -24.95 5.59
CA PHE A 239 -10.69 -24.29 6.44
C PHE A 239 -10.44 -25.04 7.75
N SER A 240 -11.50 -25.35 8.51
CA SER A 240 -11.41 -26.04 9.82
C SER A 240 -10.95 -27.49 9.74
N VAL A 241 -10.95 -28.09 8.54
CA VAL A 241 -10.59 -29.50 8.34
C VAL A 241 -9.09 -29.70 8.18
N TRP A 242 -8.42 -28.78 7.46
CA TRP A 242 -6.99 -28.95 7.12
C TRP A 242 -6.06 -28.05 7.93
N THR A 243 -6.54 -26.89 8.38
CA THR A 243 -5.68 -25.94 9.12
C THR A 243 -5.11 -26.49 10.45
N PRO A 244 -5.82 -27.34 11.23
CA PRO A 244 -5.28 -27.89 12.47
C PRO A 244 -4.35 -29.10 12.27
N LEU A 245 -4.25 -29.65 11.05
CA LEU A 245 -3.47 -30.86 10.78
C LEU A 245 -1.96 -30.63 11.00
N ASP A 246 -1.24 -31.72 11.23
CA ASP A 246 0.21 -31.69 11.09
C ASP A 246 0.60 -31.42 9.63
N PRO A 247 1.70 -30.68 9.37
CA PRO A 247 2.13 -30.36 8.01
C PRO A 247 2.36 -31.58 7.11
N LYS A 248 2.71 -32.71 7.68
CA LYS A 248 2.86 -33.98 6.95
C LYS A 248 1.53 -34.56 6.43
N ASP A 249 0.40 -34.24 7.10
CA ASP A 249 -0.92 -34.78 6.80
C ASP A 249 -1.76 -33.87 5.89
N ALA A 250 -1.45 -32.57 5.85
CA ALA A 250 -2.15 -31.59 5.04
C ALA A 250 -2.12 -31.88 3.52
N PRO A 251 -1.02 -32.37 2.91
CA PRO A 251 -0.96 -32.67 1.47
C PRO A 251 -2.00 -33.67 1.00
N ALA A 252 -2.43 -34.61 1.83
CA ALA A 252 -3.49 -35.55 1.49
C ALA A 252 -4.85 -34.84 1.28
N LYS A 253 -5.11 -33.80 2.09
CA LYS A 253 -6.30 -32.94 1.92
C LYS A 253 -6.19 -32.08 0.67
N TYR A 254 -5.02 -31.48 0.42
CA TYR A 254 -4.80 -30.71 -0.81
C TYR A 254 -5.04 -31.54 -2.07
N ALA A 255 -4.60 -32.82 -2.09
CA ALA A 255 -4.86 -33.73 -3.21
C ALA A 255 -6.36 -34.03 -3.39
N ALA A 256 -7.12 -34.15 -2.30
CA ALA A 256 -8.57 -34.34 -2.36
C ALA A 256 -9.27 -33.08 -2.91
N TYR A 257 -8.85 -31.89 -2.47
CA TYR A 257 -9.37 -30.60 -2.95
C TYR A 257 -9.00 -30.34 -4.41
N ALA A 258 -7.80 -30.74 -4.84
CA ALA A 258 -7.39 -30.67 -6.24
C ALA A 258 -8.30 -31.54 -7.14
N LYS A 259 -8.63 -32.75 -6.70
CA LYS A 259 -9.60 -33.63 -7.40
C LYS A 259 -10.98 -32.96 -7.48
N ALA A 260 -11.48 -32.41 -6.38
CA ALA A 260 -12.78 -31.72 -6.34
C ALA A 260 -12.79 -30.45 -7.24
N ALA A 261 -11.67 -29.76 -7.37
CA ALA A 261 -11.50 -28.60 -8.24
C ALA A 261 -11.24 -28.97 -9.73
N GLY A 262 -11.20 -30.26 -10.06
CA GLY A 262 -11.03 -30.76 -11.44
C GLY A 262 -9.62 -30.64 -11.99
N LEU A 263 -8.59 -30.78 -11.13
CA LEU A 263 -7.20 -30.83 -11.53
C LEU A 263 -6.77 -32.25 -11.96
N ASP A 264 -5.74 -32.31 -12.79
CA ASP A 264 -4.94 -33.52 -12.91
C ASP A 264 -4.24 -33.80 -11.58
N THR A 265 -4.73 -34.81 -10.87
CA THR A 265 -4.25 -35.10 -9.52
C THR A 265 -2.87 -35.76 -9.50
N ALA A 266 -2.44 -36.42 -10.59
CA ALA A 266 -1.08 -36.98 -10.67
C ALA A 266 -0.06 -35.89 -10.86
N ALA A 267 -0.28 -34.98 -11.81
CA ALA A 267 0.56 -33.81 -12.02
C ALA A 267 0.57 -32.91 -10.77
N PHE A 268 -0.57 -32.69 -10.11
CA PHE A 268 -0.67 -31.92 -8.89
C PHE A 268 0.16 -32.50 -7.74
N LYS A 269 0.05 -33.82 -7.47
CA LYS A 269 0.81 -34.51 -6.43
C LYS A 269 2.32 -34.41 -6.68
N THR A 270 2.76 -34.59 -7.94
CA THR A 270 4.14 -34.43 -8.34
C THR A 270 4.64 -32.99 -8.05
N CYS A 271 3.87 -31.99 -8.47
CA CYS A 271 4.18 -30.58 -8.26
C CYS A 271 4.33 -30.22 -6.76
N VAL A 272 3.38 -30.64 -5.93
CA VAL A 272 3.40 -30.40 -4.48
C VAL A 272 4.56 -31.17 -3.83
N GLY A 273 4.76 -32.44 -4.20
CA GLY A 273 5.83 -33.26 -3.63
C GLY A 273 7.23 -32.76 -3.95
N GLN A 274 7.41 -32.18 -5.12
CA GLN A 274 8.67 -31.53 -5.55
C GLN A 274 8.80 -30.09 -5.05
N ARG A 275 7.79 -29.52 -4.40
CA ARG A 275 7.73 -28.12 -3.99
C ARG A 275 8.07 -27.14 -5.13
N THR A 276 7.57 -27.43 -6.34
CA THR A 276 7.91 -26.75 -7.59
C THR A 276 7.79 -25.23 -7.50
N PHE A 277 6.83 -24.73 -6.73
CA PHE A 277 6.55 -23.30 -6.62
C PHE A 277 7.05 -22.65 -5.32
N LYS A 278 7.89 -23.34 -4.53
CA LYS A 278 8.44 -22.73 -3.30
C LYS A 278 9.11 -21.37 -3.58
N ALA A 279 10.00 -21.32 -4.57
CA ALA A 279 10.71 -20.08 -4.92
C ALA A 279 9.76 -18.97 -5.41
N SER A 280 8.68 -19.35 -6.13
CA SER A 280 7.65 -18.38 -6.55
C SER A 280 6.90 -17.79 -5.36
N VAL A 281 6.49 -18.62 -4.40
CA VAL A 281 5.82 -18.17 -3.17
C VAL A 281 6.76 -17.27 -2.37
N ASP A 282 8.01 -17.68 -2.16
CA ASP A 282 9.01 -16.88 -1.44
C ASP A 282 9.23 -15.51 -2.13
N ALA A 283 9.25 -15.48 -3.47
CA ALA A 283 9.36 -14.23 -4.23
C ALA A 283 8.14 -13.33 -4.06
N GLN A 284 6.93 -13.89 -4.00
CA GLN A 284 5.70 -13.12 -3.73
C GLN A 284 5.73 -12.52 -2.32
N VAL A 285 6.19 -13.28 -1.31
CA VAL A 285 6.40 -12.76 0.05
C VAL A 285 7.37 -11.57 0.04
N GLN A 286 8.53 -11.73 -0.62
CA GLN A 286 9.53 -10.65 -0.71
C GLN A 286 8.99 -9.41 -1.45
N ALA A 287 8.18 -9.60 -2.48
CA ALA A 287 7.53 -8.50 -3.17
C ALA A 287 6.47 -7.82 -2.27
N GLY A 288 5.70 -8.59 -1.52
CA GLY A 288 4.76 -8.06 -0.53
C GLY A 288 5.45 -7.21 0.52
N LEU A 289 6.57 -7.66 1.08
CA LEU A 289 7.37 -6.88 2.03
C LEU A 289 7.85 -5.54 1.45
N LYS A 290 8.22 -5.52 0.16
CA LYS A 290 8.66 -4.29 -0.52
C LYS A 290 7.53 -3.26 -0.69
N VAL A 291 6.30 -3.72 -0.83
CA VAL A 291 5.12 -2.84 -0.89
C VAL A 291 4.45 -2.69 0.47
N ASN A 292 5.16 -3.01 1.55
CA ASN A 292 4.73 -2.84 2.93
C ASN A 292 3.51 -3.69 3.35
N VAL A 293 3.49 -4.97 2.93
CA VAL A 293 2.59 -5.97 3.50
C VAL A 293 3.15 -6.43 4.84
N GLN A 294 2.43 -6.17 5.92
CA GLN A 294 2.83 -6.54 7.30
C GLN A 294 1.97 -7.67 7.88
N GLY A 295 0.91 -8.06 7.17
CA GLY A 295 -0.02 -9.10 7.59
C GLY A 295 -1.05 -9.40 6.52
N THR A 296 -1.93 -10.35 6.80
CA THR A 296 -2.94 -10.79 5.84
C THR A 296 -4.36 -10.77 6.43
N PRO A 297 -5.37 -10.44 5.62
CA PRO A 297 -5.25 -10.01 4.24
C PRO A 297 -4.78 -8.56 4.14
N THR A 298 -3.94 -8.25 3.13
CA THR A 298 -3.66 -6.88 2.72
C THR A 298 -4.20 -6.66 1.31
N VAL A 299 -4.95 -5.58 1.11
CA VAL A 299 -5.63 -5.29 -0.16
C VAL A 299 -5.19 -3.93 -0.68
N TYR A 300 -4.78 -3.90 -1.95
CA TYR A 300 -4.50 -2.67 -2.71
C TYR A 300 -5.57 -2.49 -3.79
N LEU A 301 -6.09 -1.28 -3.90
CA LEU A 301 -6.98 -0.85 -4.98
C LEU A 301 -6.21 0.08 -5.91
N ASN A 302 -5.93 -0.34 -7.16
CA ASN A 302 -5.12 0.41 -8.12
C ASN A 302 -3.79 0.93 -7.52
N GLY A 303 -3.15 0.13 -6.64
CA GLY A 303 -1.90 0.49 -5.97
C GLY A 303 -2.05 1.25 -4.65
N LEU A 304 -3.24 1.76 -4.31
CA LEU A 304 -3.53 2.37 -3.01
C LEU A 304 -3.90 1.29 -1.99
N LYS A 305 -3.18 1.23 -0.87
CA LYS A 305 -3.47 0.29 0.22
C LYS A 305 -4.77 0.67 0.92
N LEU A 306 -5.65 -0.31 1.13
CA LEU A 306 -6.87 -0.13 1.91
C LEU A 306 -6.61 -0.47 3.38
N SER A 307 -7.02 0.41 4.29
CA SER A 307 -7.00 0.15 5.73
C SER A 307 -8.10 -0.84 6.12
N ASN A 308 -9.26 -0.70 5.48
CA ASN A 308 -10.40 -1.58 5.67
C ASN A 308 -11.14 -1.84 4.35
N TYR A 309 -10.81 -2.93 3.69
CA TYR A 309 -11.44 -3.36 2.44
C TYR A 309 -12.96 -3.65 2.58
N SER A 310 -13.48 -3.77 3.81
CA SER A 310 -14.91 -3.99 4.08
C SER A 310 -15.69 -2.69 4.28
N ASP A 311 -15.00 -1.55 4.42
CA ASP A 311 -15.66 -0.24 4.47
C ASP A 311 -15.97 0.26 3.06
N ALA A 312 -17.25 0.23 2.71
CA ALA A 312 -17.73 0.68 1.41
C ALA A 312 -17.37 2.15 1.11
N ARG A 313 -17.26 3.01 2.14
CA ARG A 313 -16.88 4.42 1.96
C ARG A 313 -15.40 4.54 1.60
N GLU A 314 -14.54 3.77 2.27
CA GLU A 314 -13.10 3.73 1.95
C GLU A 314 -12.88 3.20 0.54
N VAL A 315 -13.52 2.11 0.17
CA VAL A 315 -13.43 1.53 -1.18
C VAL A 315 -13.93 2.52 -2.24
N ALA A 316 -15.08 3.19 -2.01
CA ALA A 316 -15.61 4.18 -2.93
C ALA A 316 -14.66 5.39 -3.08
N ARG A 317 -14.09 5.88 -1.97
CA ARG A 317 -13.09 6.96 -1.97
C ARG A 317 -11.83 6.56 -2.73
N ALA A 318 -11.24 5.39 -2.43
CA ALA A 318 -10.06 4.88 -3.10
C ALA A 318 -10.29 4.74 -4.62
N ARG A 319 -11.46 4.24 -5.01
CA ARG A 319 -11.87 4.18 -6.41
C ARG A 319 -11.94 5.58 -7.03
N ALA A 320 -12.65 6.53 -6.41
CA ALA A 320 -12.78 7.89 -6.94
C ALA A 320 -11.42 8.54 -7.18
N ILE A 321 -10.48 8.39 -6.24
CA ILE A 321 -9.13 8.95 -6.29
C ILE A 321 -8.30 8.33 -7.42
N THR A 322 -8.31 7.00 -7.52
CA THR A 322 -7.41 6.28 -8.42
C THR A 322 -7.93 6.22 -9.86
N THR A 323 -9.24 6.45 -10.10
CA THR A 323 -9.86 6.47 -11.42
C THR A 323 -10.23 7.87 -11.94
N ALA A 324 -10.01 8.92 -11.14
CA ALA A 324 -10.18 10.31 -11.57
C ALA A 324 -9.24 10.66 -12.74
N GLN A 325 -9.56 11.75 -13.44
CA GLN A 325 -8.70 12.29 -14.51
C GLN A 325 -8.35 13.75 -14.20
N PRO A 326 -7.09 14.07 -13.86
CA PRO A 326 -5.97 13.15 -13.68
C PRO A 326 -6.12 12.28 -12.44
N SER A 327 -5.55 11.07 -12.47
CA SER A 327 -5.52 10.17 -11.31
C SER A 327 -4.56 10.68 -10.23
N ALA A 328 -4.78 10.27 -8.98
CA ALA A 328 -3.87 10.61 -7.88
C ALA A 328 -2.41 10.19 -8.17
N ALA A 329 -2.20 9.01 -8.76
CA ALA A 329 -0.86 8.57 -9.14
C ALA A 329 -0.18 9.54 -10.11
N SER A 330 -0.91 10.03 -11.12
CA SER A 330 -0.40 11.01 -12.09
C SER A 330 -0.08 12.36 -11.45
N VAL A 331 -0.95 12.85 -10.56
CA VAL A 331 -0.75 14.12 -9.82
C VAL A 331 0.50 14.03 -8.95
N ILE A 332 0.62 12.94 -8.16
CA ILE A 332 1.75 12.71 -7.25
C ILE A 332 3.06 12.56 -8.04
N GLU A 333 3.07 11.80 -9.13
CA GLU A 333 4.26 11.63 -9.97
C GLU A 333 4.74 12.97 -10.55
N ALA A 334 3.82 13.81 -11.02
CA ALA A 334 4.14 15.14 -11.53
C ALA A 334 4.82 16.01 -10.46
N ARG A 335 4.34 15.96 -9.21
CA ARG A 335 4.96 16.67 -8.08
C ARG A 335 6.35 16.12 -7.74
N LEU A 336 6.48 14.80 -7.65
CA LEU A 336 7.75 14.17 -7.28
C LEU A 336 8.90 14.44 -8.26
N LYS A 337 8.60 14.77 -9.52
CA LYS A 337 9.63 15.20 -10.50
C LYS A 337 10.42 16.43 -10.04
N ALA A 338 9.81 17.30 -9.26
CA ALA A 338 10.48 18.50 -8.72
C ALA A 338 11.45 18.22 -7.57
N PHE A 339 11.36 17.01 -6.97
CA PHE A 339 12.19 16.59 -5.83
C PHE A 339 13.35 15.66 -6.24
N ARG A 340 13.32 15.13 -7.46
CA ARG A 340 14.34 14.21 -8.03
C ARG A 340 15.43 14.91 -8.86
#